data_345a61f237b532b4dccb02883c4a68ef
#
_entry.id   345a61f237b532b4dccb02883c4a68ef
#
_cell.length_a   1.000
_cell.length_b   1.000
_cell.length_c   1.000
_cell.angle_alpha   90.00
_cell.angle_beta   90.00
_cell.angle_gamma   90.00
#
_symmetry.space_group_name_H-M   'P 1'
#
loop_
_entity.id
_entity.type
_entity.pdbx_description
1 polymer ?
#
loop_
_entity_poly.entity_id
_entity_poly.type
_entity_poly.pdbx_seq_one_letter_code
_entity_poly.pdbx_strand_id
1 'polypeptide(L)'
;MQEQLSNSEENNEGTDLRYYLFKIVSIWPYIIICIALALSIAFIYNRYSKEIYRATVILLIESENTSSLSNVMEAIGYYNPRLTFENEVVIIKSLAMAERTIQHTDFGVEYWTEGRVRVTELYDKSPIELVMDSTHVQAINYDIVVADNGKGGYEVSIMNLDQSPSLYNYEEFKYEEINIGKAAGNIDATVNLKDGEWYTTPYHSFKIVRKNDDPFNELTIKLKSVQSIA
;
A
#
# COMPACT_ATOMS: atom_id res chain seq x y z
N MET A 1 -63.28 27.49 69.26
CA MET A 1 -62.64 26.26 69.69
C MET A 1 -62.75 25.28 68.52
N GLN A 2 -61.88 25.37 67.58
CA GLN A 2 -61.77 24.43 66.47
C GLN A 2 -60.29 24.23 66.21
N GLU A 3 -59.79 23.03 66.47
CA GLU A 3 -58.53 22.51 66.19
C GLU A 3 -58.38 22.36 64.67
N GLN A 4 -57.50 23.09 64.06
CA GLN A 4 -57.08 22.80 62.72
C GLN A 4 -55.90 21.81 62.76
N LEU A 5 -56.22 20.56 62.36
CA LEU A 5 -55.26 19.55 62.09
C LEU A 5 -54.49 19.96 60.79
N SER A 6 -53.23 20.37 60.95
CA SER A 6 -52.31 20.59 59.89
C SER A 6 -51.88 19.23 59.36
N ASN A 7 -52.41 18.82 58.20
CA ASN A 7 -51.83 17.76 57.41
C ASN A 7 -50.57 18.27 56.74
N SER A 8 -49.45 17.98 57.31
CA SER A 8 -48.16 18.03 56.62
C SER A 8 -48.10 16.87 55.64
N GLU A 9 -48.42 17.12 54.37
CA GLU A 9 -48.02 16.24 53.28
C GLU A 9 -46.49 16.20 53.22
N GLU A 10 -45.94 15.15 53.77
CA GLU A 10 -44.56 14.76 53.57
C GLU A 10 -44.37 14.41 52.09
N ASN A 11 -43.90 15.36 51.31
CA ASN A 11 -43.42 15.12 49.98
C ASN A 11 -42.23 14.15 50.06
N ASN A 12 -42.56 12.89 49.99
CA ASN A 12 -41.60 11.80 49.89
C ASN A 12 -41.02 11.84 48.47
N GLU A 13 -40.04 12.70 48.21
CA GLU A 13 -39.22 12.69 47.02
C GLU A 13 -38.32 11.45 46.96
N GLY A 14 -38.87 10.31 47.33
CA GLY A 14 -38.28 9.04 47.01
C GLY A 14 -38.36 8.87 45.51
N THR A 15 -37.26 9.09 44.83
CA THR A 15 -37.06 8.82 43.42
C THR A 15 -37.63 7.42 43.15
N ASP A 16 -38.79 7.38 42.49
CA ASP A 16 -39.54 6.13 42.29
C ASP A 16 -38.77 5.22 41.32
N LEU A 17 -37.83 4.47 41.87
CA LEU A 17 -36.92 3.57 41.16
C LEU A 17 -37.68 2.65 40.23
N ARG A 18 -38.93 2.28 40.62
CA ARG A 18 -39.82 1.49 39.77
C ARG A 18 -40.25 2.23 38.51
N TYR A 19 -40.55 3.51 38.61
CA TYR A 19 -40.91 4.34 37.45
C TYR A 19 -39.75 4.43 36.43
N TYR A 20 -38.55 4.63 36.89
CA TYR A 20 -37.37 4.67 36.04
C TYR A 20 -37.07 3.30 35.41
N LEU A 21 -37.23 2.22 36.16
CA LEU A 21 -37.07 0.86 35.61
C LEU A 21 -38.09 0.56 34.51
N PHE A 22 -39.38 0.87 34.71
CA PHE A 22 -40.40 0.69 33.67
C PHE A 22 -40.13 1.55 32.45
N LYS A 23 -39.67 2.77 32.62
CA LYS A 23 -39.27 3.67 31.52
C LYS A 23 -38.07 3.14 30.74
N ILE A 24 -37.08 2.59 31.41
CA ILE A 24 -35.92 1.95 30.77
C ILE A 24 -36.37 0.71 29.98
N VAL A 25 -37.19 -0.15 30.56
CA VAL A 25 -37.71 -1.33 29.86
C VAL A 25 -38.56 -0.96 28.64
N SER A 26 -39.31 0.12 28.71
CA SER A 26 -40.12 0.62 27.58
C SER A 26 -39.24 1.14 26.42
N ILE A 27 -38.06 1.67 26.71
CA ILE A 27 -37.15 2.22 25.71
C ILE A 27 -36.19 1.14 25.17
N TRP A 28 -36.10 -0.04 25.80
CA TRP A 28 -35.17 -1.10 25.44
C TRP A 28 -35.22 -1.52 23.96
N PRO A 29 -36.36 -1.67 23.28
CA PRO A 29 -36.36 -2.01 21.86
C PRO A 29 -35.65 -0.94 20.98
N TYR A 30 -35.79 0.33 21.33
CA TYR A 30 -35.08 1.42 20.61
C TYR A 30 -33.58 1.34 20.81
N ILE A 31 -33.13 0.98 22.01
CA ILE A 31 -31.71 0.80 22.31
C ILE A 31 -31.13 -0.34 21.46
N ILE A 32 -31.83 -1.46 21.36
CA ILE A 32 -31.42 -2.60 20.54
C ILE A 32 -31.31 -2.20 19.06
N ILE A 33 -32.30 -1.46 18.55
CA ILE A 33 -32.30 -1.00 17.16
C ILE A 33 -31.08 -0.08 16.91
N CYS A 34 -30.79 0.85 17.81
CA CYS A 34 -29.64 1.74 17.70
C CYS A 34 -28.32 0.96 17.74
N ILE A 35 -28.19 -0.02 18.62
CA ILE A 35 -26.99 -0.88 18.68
C ILE A 35 -26.86 -1.71 17.42
N ALA A 36 -27.93 -2.31 16.92
CA ALA A 36 -27.90 -3.09 15.68
C ALA A 36 -27.51 -2.24 14.49
N LEU A 37 -28.02 -1.01 14.40
CA LEU A 37 -27.65 -0.06 13.34
C LEU A 37 -26.20 0.36 13.45
N ALA A 38 -25.70 0.68 14.64
CA ALA A 38 -24.31 1.04 14.87
C ALA A 38 -23.35 -0.12 14.52
N LEU A 39 -23.68 -1.35 14.91
CA LEU A 39 -22.90 -2.54 14.57
C LEU A 39 -22.90 -2.81 13.06
N SER A 40 -24.05 -2.61 12.39
CA SER A 40 -24.13 -2.75 10.92
C SER A 40 -23.23 -1.75 10.20
N ILE A 41 -23.26 -0.49 10.62
CA ILE A 41 -22.37 0.56 10.07
C ILE A 41 -20.90 0.23 10.35
N ALA A 42 -20.57 -0.16 11.58
CA ALA A 42 -19.21 -0.54 11.96
C ALA A 42 -18.70 -1.75 11.16
N PHE A 43 -19.56 -2.76 10.95
CA PHE A 43 -19.24 -3.93 10.13
C PHE A 43 -18.96 -3.55 8.68
N ILE A 44 -19.82 -2.71 8.07
CA ILE A 44 -19.60 -2.21 6.70
C ILE A 44 -18.31 -1.43 6.62
N TYR A 45 -18.09 -0.50 7.54
CA TYR A 45 -16.86 0.30 7.57
C TYR A 45 -15.61 -0.58 7.68
N ASN A 46 -15.59 -1.52 8.61
CA ASN A 46 -14.45 -2.42 8.81
C ASN A 46 -14.22 -3.35 7.62
N ARG A 47 -15.31 -3.80 6.96
CA ARG A 47 -15.22 -4.67 5.78
C ARG A 47 -14.60 -3.97 4.57
N TYR A 48 -14.84 -2.66 4.42
CA TYR A 48 -14.37 -1.86 3.28
C TYR A 48 -13.17 -0.98 3.58
N SER A 49 -12.73 -0.92 4.82
CA SER A 49 -11.53 -0.18 5.22
C SER A 49 -10.27 -0.82 4.61
N LYS A 50 -9.35 0.01 4.12
CA LYS A 50 -8.03 -0.44 3.66
C LYS A 50 -7.16 -0.76 4.87
N GLU A 51 -6.45 -1.86 4.81
CA GLU A 51 -5.44 -2.20 5.80
C GLU A 51 -4.22 -1.28 5.61
N ILE A 52 -3.87 -0.54 6.64
CA ILE A 52 -2.71 0.35 6.64
C ILE A 52 -1.66 -0.27 7.55
N TYR A 53 -0.56 -0.68 6.96
CA TYR A 53 0.58 -1.23 7.69
C TYR A 53 1.59 -0.11 8.00
N ARG A 54 2.13 -0.11 9.21
CA ARG A 54 3.22 0.78 9.60
C ARG A 54 4.41 -0.06 10.07
N ALA A 55 5.52 0.07 9.38
CA ALA A 55 6.79 -0.50 9.81
C ALA A 55 7.63 0.57 10.51
N THR A 56 8.29 0.22 11.61
CA THR A 56 9.22 1.09 12.32
C THR A 56 10.54 0.35 12.44
N VAL A 57 11.60 0.98 11.98
CA VAL A 57 12.96 0.46 12.08
C VAL A 57 13.75 1.34 13.04
N ILE A 58 14.46 0.72 13.97
CA ILE A 58 15.39 1.40 14.88
C ILE A 58 16.79 1.09 14.38
N LEU A 59 17.50 2.13 14.01
CA LEU A 59 18.90 2.05 13.58
C LEU A 59 19.80 2.48 14.73
N LEU A 60 20.76 1.64 15.10
CA LEU A 60 21.84 2.02 15.98
C LEU A 60 22.98 2.56 15.12
N ILE A 61 23.29 3.83 15.29
CA ILE A 61 24.42 4.48 14.64
C ILE A 61 25.54 4.50 15.66
N GLU A 62 26.57 3.69 15.42
CA GLU A 62 27.78 3.66 16.27
C GLU A 62 28.80 4.63 15.67
N SER A 63 29.11 5.69 16.40
CA SER A 63 30.19 6.57 15.99
C SER A 63 31.51 5.98 16.47
N GLU A 64 32.32 5.49 15.55
CA GLU A 64 33.67 5.04 15.86
C GLU A 64 34.58 6.19 16.28
N ASN A 65 34.44 6.61 17.55
CA ASN A 65 35.34 7.58 18.16
C ASN A 65 36.55 6.90 18.81
N THR A 66 37.28 6.10 18.04
CA THR A 66 38.41 5.33 18.57
C THR A 66 39.78 5.94 18.31
N SER A 67 39.87 7.13 17.72
CA SER A 67 41.16 7.79 17.58
C SER A 67 41.37 8.84 18.66
N SER A 68 42.51 8.80 19.31
CA SER A 68 42.99 9.88 20.24
C SER A 68 42.92 11.28 19.61
N LEU A 69 42.90 11.34 18.27
CA LEU A 69 42.74 12.57 17.51
C LEU A 69 41.32 13.15 17.58
N SER A 70 40.27 12.31 17.65
CA SER A 70 38.87 12.78 17.77
C SER A 70 38.64 13.45 19.13
N ASN A 71 39.22 12.91 20.21
CA ASN A 71 39.13 13.51 21.53
C ASN A 71 39.84 14.87 21.62
N VAL A 72 40.96 15.03 20.90
CA VAL A 72 41.65 16.30 20.79
C VAL A 72 40.88 17.31 19.96
N MET A 73 40.27 16.86 18.85
CA MET A 73 39.41 17.72 18.02
C MET A 73 38.14 18.15 18.72
N GLU A 74 37.53 17.30 19.55
CA GLU A 74 36.39 17.65 20.38
C GLU A 74 36.78 18.69 21.44
N ALA A 75 37.93 18.52 22.09
CA ALA A 75 38.43 19.45 23.11
C ALA A 75 38.71 20.85 22.56
N ILE A 76 39.10 21.00 21.29
CA ILE A 76 39.33 22.27 20.60
C ILE A 76 38.09 22.78 19.82
N GLY A 77 36.94 22.08 19.96
CA GLY A 77 35.67 22.49 19.35
C GLY A 77 35.53 22.25 17.85
N TYR A 78 36.46 21.54 17.22
CA TYR A 78 36.41 21.19 15.79
C TYR A 78 35.60 19.94 15.51
N TYR A 79 35.30 19.10 16.50
CA TYR A 79 34.50 17.92 16.38
C TYR A 79 33.25 18.02 17.23
N ASN A 80 32.10 17.88 16.59
CA ASN A 80 30.81 17.85 17.27
C ASN A 80 30.10 16.55 16.92
N PRO A 81 30.03 15.56 17.82
CA PRO A 81 29.38 14.28 17.56
C PRO A 81 27.90 14.41 17.18
N ARG A 82 27.25 15.47 17.62
CA ARG A 82 25.84 15.74 17.27
C ARG A 82 25.69 16.12 15.79
N LEU A 83 26.60 16.89 15.23
CA LEU A 83 26.59 17.23 13.81
C LEU A 83 26.85 16.01 12.94
N THR A 84 27.72 15.08 13.39
CA THR A 84 27.97 13.84 12.70
C THR A 84 26.71 12.99 12.60
N PHE A 85 25.99 12.83 13.71
CA PHE A 85 24.73 12.11 13.76
C PHE A 85 23.66 12.74 12.84
N GLU A 86 23.53 14.07 12.89
CA GLU A 86 22.55 14.78 12.04
C GLU A 86 22.88 14.58 10.56
N ASN A 87 24.16 14.60 10.17
CA ASN A 87 24.59 14.35 8.80
C ASN A 87 24.28 12.90 8.36
N GLU A 88 24.50 11.92 9.21
CA GLU A 88 24.17 10.51 8.92
C GLU A 88 22.66 10.32 8.73
N VAL A 89 21.84 10.95 9.54
CA VAL A 89 20.39 10.95 9.37
C VAL A 89 19.96 11.58 8.04
N VAL A 90 20.61 12.67 7.61
CA VAL A 90 20.34 13.29 6.31
C VAL A 90 20.71 12.36 5.17
N ILE A 91 21.85 11.66 5.26
CA ILE A 91 22.29 10.68 4.25
C ILE A 91 21.29 9.53 4.14
N ILE A 92 20.85 8.96 5.27
CA ILE A 92 19.87 7.86 5.31
C ILE A 92 18.52 8.29 4.71
N LYS A 93 18.12 9.54 4.94
CA LYS A 93 16.86 10.11 4.39
C LYS A 93 17.02 10.65 2.97
N SER A 94 18.18 10.56 2.37
CA SER A 94 18.42 11.10 1.03
C SER A 94 17.72 10.27 -0.04
N LEU A 95 17.30 10.94 -1.12
CA LEU A 95 16.73 10.28 -2.29
C LEU A 95 17.69 9.22 -2.86
N ALA A 96 19.00 9.51 -2.91
CA ALA A 96 20.00 8.57 -3.41
C ALA A 96 20.05 7.25 -2.59
N MET A 97 19.83 7.31 -1.26
CA MET A 97 19.77 6.11 -0.44
C MET A 97 18.45 5.35 -0.69
N ALA A 98 17.33 6.06 -0.85
CA ALA A 98 16.05 5.47 -1.18
C ALA A 98 16.13 4.75 -2.55
N GLU A 99 16.62 5.40 -3.58
CA GLU A 99 16.84 4.80 -4.91
C GLU A 99 17.71 3.55 -4.84
N ARG A 100 18.83 3.62 -4.12
CA ARG A 100 19.74 2.47 -3.97
C ARG A 100 19.06 1.29 -3.22
N THR A 101 18.21 1.59 -2.27
CA THR A 101 17.42 0.55 -1.55
C THR A 101 16.41 -0.11 -2.49
N ILE A 102 15.68 0.68 -3.27
CA ILE A 102 14.68 0.19 -4.22
C ILE A 102 15.33 -0.68 -5.32
N GLN A 103 16.53 -0.34 -5.77
CA GLN A 103 17.29 -1.14 -6.73
C GLN A 103 17.62 -2.56 -6.24
N HIS A 104 17.68 -2.76 -4.93
CA HIS A 104 17.93 -4.05 -4.29
C HIS A 104 16.63 -4.77 -3.83
N THR A 105 15.48 -4.20 -4.15
CA THR A 105 14.17 -4.75 -3.78
C THR A 105 13.29 -4.84 -5.03
N ASP A 106 12.45 -5.87 -5.11
CA ASP A 106 11.59 -6.12 -6.28
C ASP A 106 10.32 -5.25 -6.28
N PHE A 107 10.46 -3.95 -6.02
CA PHE A 107 9.35 -3.00 -6.03
C PHE A 107 8.99 -2.46 -7.42
N GLY A 108 9.72 -2.84 -8.45
CA GLY A 108 9.48 -2.39 -9.84
C GLY A 108 8.19 -2.94 -10.46
N VAL A 109 7.59 -3.99 -9.88
CA VAL A 109 6.39 -4.66 -10.39
C VAL A 109 5.33 -4.70 -9.32
N GLU A 110 4.16 -4.13 -9.60
CA GLU A 110 3.00 -4.17 -8.71
C GLU A 110 1.93 -5.09 -9.29
N TYR A 111 1.30 -5.90 -8.43
CA TYR A 111 0.23 -6.82 -8.80
C TYR A 111 -1.08 -6.38 -8.16
N TRP A 112 -2.09 -6.13 -8.98
CA TRP A 112 -3.39 -5.67 -8.56
C TRP A 112 -4.47 -6.65 -9.00
N THR A 113 -5.44 -6.89 -8.14
CA THR A 113 -6.63 -7.68 -8.47
C THR A 113 -7.89 -6.86 -8.28
N GLU A 114 -8.81 -7.00 -9.23
CA GLU A 114 -10.14 -6.40 -9.12
C GLU A 114 -11.06 -7.34 -8.34
N GLY A 115 -11.33 -6.98 -7.09
CA GLY A 115 -12.38 -7.61 -6.30
C GLY A 115 -13.75 -7.01 -6.66
N ARG A 116 -14.85 -7.66 -6.20
CA ARG A 116 -16.22 -7.17 -6.46
C ARG A 116 -16.48 -5.73 -6.01
N VAL A 117 -15.70 -5.20 -5.09
CA VAL A 117 -15.97 -3.91 -4.43
C VAL A 117 -14.75 -3.00 -4.43
N ARG A 118 -13.55 -3.56 -4.49
CA ARG A 118 -12.31 -2.78 -4.45
C ARG A 118 -11.21 -3.43 -5.24
N VAL A 119 -10.33 -2.62 -5.78
CA VAL A 119 -9.04 -3.02 -6.31
C VAL A 119 -8.07 -3.18 -5.14
N THR A 120 -7.34 -4.27 -5.08
CA THR A 120 -6.44 -4.61 -3.98
C THR A 120 -5.08 -4.99 -4.54
N GLU A 121 -4.03 -4.45 -3.98
CA GLU A 121 -2.66 -4.84 -4.28
C GLU A 121 -2.32 -6.15 -3.56
N LEU A 122 -1.75 -7.09 -4.29
CA LEU A 122 -1.44 -8.44 -3.79
C LEU A 122 -0.06 -8.55 -3.17
N TYR A 123 0.85 -7.60 -3.47
CA TYR A 123 2.25 -7.67 -3.06
C TYR A 123 2.88 -9.05 -3.39
N ASP A 124 3.43 -9.72 -2.40
CA ASP A 124 4.06 -11.04 -2.55
C ASP A 124 3.06 -12.22 -2.67
N LYS A 125 1.76 -11.96 -2.49
CA LYS A 125 0.69 -12.99 -2.59
C LYS A 125 0.17 -13.19 -4.01
N SER A 126 0.81 -12.62 -5.01
CA SER A 126 0.43 -12.83 -6.40
C SER A 126 0.59 -14.31 -6.80
N PRO A 127 -0.41 -14.91 -7.49
CA PRO A 127 -0.31 -16.28 -8.00
C PRO A 127 0.66 -16.43 -9.17
N ILE A 128 1.03 -15.32 -9.80
CA ILE A 128 1.98 -15.26 -10.90
C ILE A 128 3.08 -14.26 -10.60
N GLU A 129 4.22 -14.46 -11.24
CA GLU A 129 5.37 -13.57 -11.21
C GLU A 129 5.72 -13.14 -12.62
N LEU A 130 5.87 -11.85 -12.83
CA LEU A 130 6.37 -11.27 -14.06
C LEU A 130 7.88 -11.09 -13.94
N VAL A 131 8.62 -11.87 -14.72
CA VAL A 131 10.09 -11.79 -14.79
C VAL A 131 10.46 -10.95 -16.01
N MET A 132 11.08 -9.80 -15.78
CA MET A 132 11.54 -8.88 -16.82
C MET A 132 12.97 -9.22 -17.25
N ASP A 133 13.27 -8.94 -18.52
CA ASP A 133 14.65 -8.87 -18.99
C ASP A 133 15.21 -7.48 -18.66
N SER A 134 16.11 -7.41 -17.67
CA SER A 134 16.70 -6.17 -17.20
C SER A 134 17.61 -5.50 -18.24
N THR A 135 18.13 -6.27 -19.20
CA THR A 135 19.00 -5.76 -20.28
C THR A 135 18.19 -5.11 -21.40
N HIS A 136 16.87 -5.35 -21.43
CA HIS A 136 15.95 -4.82 -22.43
C HIS A 136 15.18 -3.64 -21.86
N VAL A 137 14.99 -2.59 -22.65
CA VAL A 137 14.13 -1.47 -22.26
C VAL A 137 12.69 -1.94 -22.08
N GLN A 138 12.03 -1.38 -21.07
CA GLN A 138 10.65 -1.70 -20.76
C GLN A 138 9.79 -0.44 -20.84
N ALA A 139 8.67 -0.52 -21.53
CA ALA A 139 7.68 0.52 -21.42
C ALA A 139 7.05 0.48 -20.02
N ILE A 140 6.99 1.62 -19.39
CA ILE A 140 6.34 1.84 -18.10
C ILE A 140 5.13 2.78 -18.28
N ASN A 141 4.31 2.90 -17.25
CA ASN A 141 3.02 3.62 -17.28
C ASN A 141 1.97 2.92 -18.16
N TYR A 142 2.05 1.60 -18.23
CA TYR A 142 1.07 0.72 -18.86
C TYR A 142 0.47 -0.23 -17.83
N ASP A 143 -0.76 -0.62 -18.07
CA ASP A 143 -1.39 -1.72 -17.37
C ASP A 143 -1.25 -2.98 -18.23
N ILE A 144 -0.63 -4.00 -17.68
CA ILE A 144 -0.54 -5.35 -18.26
C ILE A 144 -1.61 -6.19 -17.57
N VAL A 145 -2.69 -6.46 -18.28
CA VAL A 145 -3.80 -7.27 -17.77
C VAL A 145 -3.56 -8.71 -18.16
N VAL A 146 -3.51 -9.59 -17.17
CA VAL A 146 -3.24 -11.03 -17.34
C VAL A 146 -4.46 -11.81 -16.89
N ALA A 147 -5.06 -12.57 -17.79
CA ALA A 147 -6.15 -13.49 -17.50
C ALA A 147 -5.70 -14.95 -17.67
N ASP A 148 -6.12 -15.85 -16.76
CA ASP A 148 -5.85 -17.29 -16.89
C ASP A 148 -6.77 -17.88 -17.97
N ASN A 149 -6.20 -18.49 -19.00
CA ASN A 149 -6.97 -19.12 -20.10
C ASN A 149 -7.49 -20.53 -19.74
N GLY A 150 -7.23 -21.04 -18.53
CA GLY A 150 -7.65 -22.36 -18.06
C GLY A 150 -6.99 -23.55 -18.78
N LYS A 151 -6.01 -23.31 -19.67
CA LYS A 151 -5.28 -24.32 -20.46
C LYS A 151 -3.79 -24.34 -20.17
N GLY A 152 -3.37 -23.76 -19.03
CA GLY A 152 -1.96 -23.66 -18.64
C GLY A 152 -1.21 -22.54 -19.34
N GLY A 153 -1.91 -21.48 -19.72
CA GLY A 153 -1.34 -20.26 -20.30
C GLY A 153 -2.15 -19.02 -19.88
N TYR A 154 -1.77 -17.90 -20.42
CA TYR A 154 -2.30 -16.58 -20.05
C TYR A 154 -2.72 -15.82 -21.30
N GLU A 155 -3.85 -15.14 -21.24
CA GLU A 155 -4.19 -14.07 -22.16
C GLU A 155 -3.66 -12.77 -21.57
N VAL A 156 -2.73 -12.14 -22.25
CA VAL A 156 -2.05 -10.93 -21.80
C VAL A 156 -2.48 -9.77 -22.67
N SER A 157 -3.11 -8.77 -22.08
CA SER A 157 -3.51 -7.53 -22.76
C SER A 157 -2.71 -6.36 -22.21
N ILE A 158 -1.94 -5.71 -23.07
CA ILE A 158 -1.16 -4.52 -22.73
C ILE A 158 -2.00 -3.31 -23.15
N MET A 159 -2.35 -2.45 -22.21
CA MET A 159 -3.23 -1.31 -22.42
C MET A 159 -2.54 0.00 -22.07
N ASN A 160 -2.60 0.96 -23.00
CA ASN A 160 -2.15 2.32 -22.73
C ASN A 160 -3.29 3.12 -22.07
N LEU A 161 -3.06 3.59 -20.85
CA LEU A 161 -4.00 4.41 -20.10
C LEU A 161 -3.68 5.92 -20.27
N ASP A 162 -3.91 6.48 -21.45
CA ASP A 162 -3.90 7.93 -21.72
C ASP A 162 -2.61 8.70 -21.39
N GLN A 163 -1.50 8.05 -21.11
CA GLN A 163 -0.23 8.73 -20.84
C GLN A 163 0.80 8.40 -21.93
N SER A 164 1.62 9.39 -22.25
CA SER A 164 2.74 9.16 -23.17
C SER A 164 3.62 8.05 -22.57
N PRO A 165 3.85 6.96 -23.31
CA PRO A 165 4.69 5.87 -22.82
C PRO A 165 6.09 6.39 -22.55
N SER A 166 6.65 5.96 -21.45
CA SER A 166 8.05 6.21 -21.12
C SER A 166 8.80 4.89 -21.18
N LEU A 167 9.95 4.87 -21.78
CA LEU A 167 10.83 3.71 -21.75
C LEU A 167 11.80 3.85 -20.58
N TYR A 168 11.97 2.76 -19.87
CA TYR A 168 12.84 2.70 -18.72
C TYR A 168 13.82 1.53 -18.86
N ASN A 169 15.09 1.82 -18.68
CA ASN A 169 16.15 0.85 -18.65
C ASN A 169 16.42 0.45 -17.20
N TYR A 170 16.10 -0.80 -16.85
CA TYR A 170 16.27 -1.31 -15.48
C TYR A 170 17.72 -1.67 -15.14
N GLU A 171 18.60 -1.82 -16.12
CA GLU A 171 20.03 -2.03 -15.89
C GLU A 171 20.74 -0.72 -15.52
N GLU A 172 20.45 0.35 -16.26
CA GLU A 172 21.03 1.67 -16.03
C GLU A 172 20.21 2.57 -15.09
N PHE A 173 19.00 2.16 -14.73
CA PHE A 173 18.04 2.92 -13.93
C PHE A 173 17.74 4.31 -14.49
N LYS A 174 17.55 4.38 -15.81
CA LYS A 174 17.31 5.64 -16.51
C LYS A 174 16.14 5.56 -17.46
N TYR A 175 15.53 6.72 -17.68
CA TYR A 175 14.57 6.87 -18.76
C TYR A 175 15.32 7.01 -20.08
N GLU A 176 14.84 6.28 -21.09
CA GLU A 176 15.29 6.45 -22.46
C GLU A 176 14.33 7.37 -23.22
N GLU A 177 14.88 8.43 -23.83
CA GLU A 177 14.14 9.30 -24.73
C GLU A 177 13.94 8.58 -26.06
N ILE A 178 12.72 8.12 -26.31
CA ILE A 178 12.36 7.63 -27.64
C ILE A 178 11.38 8.57 -28.28
N ASN A 179 11.62 8.84 -29.56
CA ASN A 179 10.71 9.58 -30.42
C ASN A 179 9.54 8.67 -30.81
N ILE A 180 8.61 8.49 -29.87
CA ILE A 180 7.47 7.57 -29.96
C ILE A 180 6.42 8.03 -30.98
N GLY A 181 6.66 9.15 -31.65
CA GLY A 181 5.67 9.83 -32.52
C GLY A 181 4.98 8.99 -33.60
N LYS A 182 5.42 7.77 -33.86
CA LYS A 182 4.76 6.82 -34.80
C LYS A 182 4.55 5.41 -34.23
N ALA A 183 5.14 5.09 -33.09
CA ALA A 183 5.12 3.74 -32.54
C ALA A 183 4.07 3.53 -31.43
N ALA A 184 3.48 4.60 -30.89
CA ALA A 184 2.46 4.53 -29.84
C ALA A 184 1.22 3.69 -30.22
N GLY A 185 0.94 3.53 -31.51
CA GLY A 185 -0.17 2.69 -31.98
C GLY A 185 0.07 1.19 -31.94
N ASN A 186 1.32 0.74 -31.65
CA ASN A 186 1.68 -0.68 -31.70
C ASN A 186 2.03 -1.26 -30.32
N ILE A 187 1.82 -0.52 -29.23
CA ILE A 187 2.13 -1.02 -27.88
C ILE A 187 0.93 -1.76 -27.29
N ASP A 188 -0.29 -1.34 -27.65
CA ASP A 188 -1.49 -2.08 -27.28
C ASP A 188 -1.50 -3.43 -28.01
N ALA A 189 -1.43 -4.51 -27.27
CA ALA A 189 -1.40 -5.85 -27.81
C ALA A 189 -2.17 -6.81 -26.91
N THR A 190 -2.88 -7.75 -27.51
CA THR A 190 -3.42 -8.91 -26.79
C THR A 190 -2.76 -10.15 -27.34
N VAL A 191 -2.08 -10.91 -26.48
CA VAL A 191 -1.31 -12.09 -26.85
C VAL A 191 -1.62 -13.24 -25.92
N ASN A 192 -1.53 -14.48 -26.43
CA ASN A 192 -1.63 -15.68 -25.62
C ASN A 192 -0.23 -16.23 -25.38
N LEU A 193 0.16 -16.32 -24.12
CA LEU A 193 1.47 -16.83 -23.69
C LEU A 193 1.28 -18.13 -22.90
N LYS A 194 2.23 -19.05 -23.05
CA LYS A 194 2.35 -20.20 -22.15
C LYS A 194 3.11 -19.81 -20.90
N ASP A 195 2.94 -20.59 -19.85
CA ASP A 195 3.72 -20.42 -18.62
C ASP A 195 5.22 -20.47 -18.92
N GLY A 196 5.97 -19.46 -18.49
CA GLY A 196 7.40 -19.30 -18.71
C GLY A 196 7.83 -18.91 -20.13
N GLU A 197 6.91 -18.63 -21.04
CA GLU A 197 7.21 -18.18 -22.40
C GLU A 197 7.61 -16.70 -22.42
N TRP A 198 8.70 -16.37 -23.13
CA TRP A 198 9.14 -14.99 -23.29
C TRP A 198 8.31 -14.26 -24.33
N TYR A 199 7.82 -13.09 -23.97
CA TYR A 199 7.22 -12.13 -24.88
C TYR A 199 8.20 -10.98 -25.08
N THR A 200 8.75 -10.85 -26.29
CA THR A 200 9.75 -9.84 -26.62
C THR A 200 9.27 -8.99 -27.78
N THR A 201 9.25 -7.68 -27.56
CA THR A 201 8.95 -6.64 -28.55
C THR A 201 10.00 -5.54 -28.41
N PRO A 202 10.06 -4.53 -29.29
CA PRO A 202 10.99 -3.42 -29.09
C PRO A 202 10.77 -2.63 -27.78
N TYR A 203 9.63 -2.80 -27.10
CA TYR A 203 9.23 -2.02 -25.93
C TYR A 203 9.02 -2.86 -24.67
N HIS A 204 8.97 -4.18 -24.81
CA HIS A 204 8.74 -5.09 -23.71
C HIS A 204 9.54 -6.37 -23.90
N SER A 205 10.17 -6.86 -22.87
CA SER A 205 10.72 -8.20 -22.80
C SER A 205 10.48 -8.78 -21.42
N PHE A 206 9.48 -9.67 -21.30
CA PHE A 206 9.12 -10.30 -20.06
C PHE A 206 8.56 -11.70 -20.29
N LYS A 207 8.50 -12.49 -19.23
CA LYS A 207 7.76 -13.76 -19.17
C LYS A 207 6.92 -13.80 -17.91
N ILE A 208 5.84 -14.56 -17.94
CA ILE A 208 4.97 -14.80 -16.80
C ILE A 208 5.21 -16.23 -16.33
N VAL A 209 5.45 -16.37 -15.03
CA VAL A 209 5.71 -17.67 -14.39
C VAL A 209 4.69 -17.87 -13.28
N ARG A 210 4.10 -19.04 -13.18
CA ARG A 210 3.18 -19.39 -12.10
C ARG A 210 3.95 -19.61 -10.80
N LYS A 211 3.60 -18.87 -9.75
CA LYS A 211 4.21 -18.96 -8.42
C LYS A 211 3.47 -19.93 -7.51
N ASN A 212 2.15 -19.98 -7.62
CA ASN A 212 1.31 -20.90 -6.86
C ASN A 212 0.06 -21.29 -7.67
N ASP A 213 -0.69 -22.27 -7.16
CA ASP A 213 -1.91 -22.79 -7.80
C ASP A 213 -3.19 -22.03 -7.42
N ASP A 214 -3.06 -20.86 -6.79
CA ASP A 214 -4.23 -20.06 -6.43
C ASP A 214 -4.95 -19.60 -7.71
N PRO A 215 -6.26 -19.84 -7.80
CA PRO A 215 -7.02 -19.45 -8.97
C PRO A 215 -7.18 -17.93 -9.01
N PHE A 216 -6.98 -17.35 -10.17
CA PHE A 216 -7.30 -15.95 -10.44
C PHE A 216 -8.04 -15.83 -11.77
N ASN A 217 -8.89 -14.83 -11.89
CA ASN A 217 -9.57 -14.56 -13.15
C ASN A 217 -8.77 -13.55 -13.97
N GLU A 218 -8.43 -12.43 -13.33
CA GLU A 218 -7.75 -11.33 -13.96
C GLU A 218 -6.85 -10.62 -12.95
N LEU A 219 -5.65 -10.28 -13.38
CA LEU A 219 -4.67 -9.52 -12.61
C LEU A 219 -4.13 -8.38 -13.46
N THR A 220 -4.02 -7.21 -12.86
CA THR A 220 -3.39 -6.05 -13.47
C THR A 220 -1.99 -5.90 -12.91
N ILE A 221 -0.99 -5.91 -13.78
CA ILE A 221 0.42 -5.73 -13.44
C ILE A 221 0.83 -4.34 -13.89
N LYS A 222 1.49 -3.58 -13.00
CA LYS A 222 2.01 -2.25 -13.29
C LYS A 222 3.51 -2.22 -13.13
N LEU A 223 4.19 -1.73 -14.16
CA LEU A 223 5.62 -1.52 -14.12
C LEU A 223 5.91 -0.09 -13.68
N LYS A 224 6.81 0.05 -12.71
CA LYS A 224 7.22 1.35 -12.16
C LYS A 224 8.71 1.58 -12.27
N SER A 225 9.09 2.82 -12.49
CA SER A 225 10.49 3.22 -12.36
C SER A 225 10.89 3.38 -10.90
N VAL A 226 12.18 3.22 -10.61
CA VAL A 226 12.76 3.48 -9.29
C VAL A 226 12.44 4.91 -8.83
N GLN A 227 12.50 5.88 -9.73
CA GLN A 227 12.24 7.29 -9.44
C GLN A 227 10.75 7.58 -9.13
N SER A 228 9.83 6.75 -9.58
CA SER A 228 8.41 6.91 -9.26
C SER A 228 8.03 6.33 -7.89
N ILE A 229 8.92 5.52 -7.30
CA ILE A 229 8.72 4.84 -6.01
C ILE A 229 9.44 5.60 -4.89
N ALA A 230 10.60 6.22 -5.17
CA ALA A 230 11.42 6.96 -4.21
C ALA A 230 10.86 8.33 -3.85
#